data_2c162b7a4bdd869d4a75905c919bbfd2
#
_entry.id   2c162b7a4bdd869d4a75905c919bbfd2
#
_cell.length_a   1.000
_cell.length_b   1.000
_cell.length_c   1.000
_cell.angle_alpha   90.00
_cell.angle_beta   90.00
_cell.angle_gamma   90.00
#
_symmetry.space_group_name_H-M   'P 1'
#
loop_
_entity.id
_entity.type
_entity.pdbx_description
1 polymer ?
#
loop_
_entity_poly.entity_id
_entity_poly.type
_entity_poly.pdbx_seq_one_letter_code
_entity_poly.pdbx_strand_id
1 'polypeptide(L)'
;MEYRDFGNTGFRPSALGFGCMRLPLLEGEENLIDEAEATRMIRYAIDQGVNYIDTAWPYHQGQSEPVVGRILKDGYRERVALATKMPSWLIEKEADFDSFFNRQLERLQTDHIDFYLLHTLNQEYWDKYLKFKVFNWAERQLADGRIRNLGFSFHDDFEVFERILTGYDHWDFCQIQYNYMDVDFQAGQRGLKMAADRGLGVVIMEPLKGGQLAKETPPAPVKAVFDRAEVDWKPAEWALQWLWNQPEVGLVLSGMSAMRQVEENLISASRSGVGSFGPAQTRLMEEARAAWKGVAPVACTHCEYCLPCPNEVLIP
;
A
#
# COMPACT_ATOMS: atom_id res chain seq x y z
N MET A 1 16.05 10.36 -3.64
CA MET A 1 15.01 9.32 -3.81
C MET A 1 15.60 8.16 -4.60
N GLU A 2 15.46 6.95 -4.11
CA GLU A 2 15.85 5.75 -4.84
C GLU A 2 14.66 5.20 -5.64
N TYR A 3 14.94 4.63 -6.83
CA TYR A 3 13.93 4.04 -7.72
C TYR A 3 14.23 2.56 -7.92
N ARG A 4 13.19 1.74 -8.02
CA ARG A 4 13.29 0.28 -8.03
C ARG A 4 12.73 -0.31 -9.32
N ASP A 5 13.21 -1.49 -9.67
CA ASP A 5 12.56 -2.26 -10.71
C ASP A 5 11.21 -2.78 -10.21
N PHE A 6 10.20 -2.82 -11.08
CA PHE A 6 8.84 -3.13 -10.69
C PHE A 6 8.25 -4.22 -11.61
N GLY A 7 8.71 -5.42 -11.37
CA GLY A 7 8.34 -6.54 -12.21
C GLY A 7 8.60 -6.28 -13.68
N ASN A 8 7.70 -6.75 -14.52
CA ASN A 8 7.78 -6.57 -15.99
C ASN A 8 7.01 -5.34 -16.50
N THR A 9 6.58 -4.44 -15.62
CA THR A 9 5.75 -3.26 -15.98
C THR A 9 6.49 -2.22 -16.83
N GLY A 10 7.81 -2.25 -16.83
CA GLY A 10 8.64 -1.20 -17.46
C GLY A 10 8.65 0.14 -16.68
N PHE A 11 7.87 0.27 -15.63
CA PHE A 11 7.85 1.43 -14.74
C PHE A 11 8.87 1.26 -13.60
N ARG A 12 9.48 2.37 -13.19
CA ARG A 12 10.39 2.40 -12.04
C ARG A 12 9.82 3.31 -10.96
N PRO A 13 9.07 2.76 -9.98
CA PRO A 13 8.56 3.54 -8.87
C PRO A 13 9.69 4.04 -7.96
N SER A 14 9.45 5.17 -7.33
CA SER A 14 10.19 5.57 -6.13
C SER A 14 10.03 4.49 -5.05
N ALA A 15 11.08 4.22 -4.28
CA ALA A 15 11.03 3.23 -3.18
C ALA A 15 9.87 3.49 -2.20
N LEU A 16 9.50 4.75 -2.02
CA LEU A 16 8.35 5.22 -1.24
C LEU A 16 7.22 5.66 -2.18
N GLY A 17 6.02 5.13 -1.99
CA GLY A 17 4.78 5.64 -2.58
C GLY A 17 3.92 6.37 -1.55
N PHE A 18 3.10 7.31 -2.00
CA PHE A 18 2.21 8.06 -1.14
C PHE A 18 0.82 7.40 -1.11
N GLY A 19 0.46 6.81 0.05
CA GLY A 19 -0.86 6.22 0.28
C GLY A 19 -1.86 7.25 0.82
N CYS A 20 -2.99 7.42 0.13
CA CYS A 20 -4.00 8.43 0.45
C CYS A 20 -5.14 7.91 1.36
N MET A 21 -4.93 6.81 2.09
CA MET A 21 -5.90 6.29 3.05
C MET A 21 -5.94 7.09 4.37
N ARG A 22 -4.84 7.80 4.69
CA ARG A 22 -4.68 8.50 5.98
C ARG A 22 -4.24 9.96 5.75
N LEU A 23 -4.93 10.65 4.84
CA LEU A 23 -4.70 12.08 4.62
C LEU A 23 -5.01 12.87 5.89
N PRO A 24 -4.40 14.05 6.09
CA PRO A 24 -4.68 14.91 7.23
C PRO A 24 -6.15 15.31 7.25
N LEU A 25 -6.72 15.39 8.45
CA LEU A 25 -8.13 15.81 8.67
C LEU A 25 -8.15 17.20 9.28
N LEU A 26 -9.22 17.94 9.04
CA LEU A 26 -9.47 19.20 9.72
C LEU A 26 -9.66 18.97 11.22
N GLU A 27 -9.15 19.88 12.04
CA GLU A 27 -9.22 19.77 13.48
C GLU A 27 -10.68 19.66 13.96
N GLY A 28 -10.97 18.65 14.77
CA GLY A 28 -12.30 18.38 15.29
C GLY A 28 -13.23 17.61 14.33
N GLU A 29 -12.77 17.25 13.14
CA GLU A 29 -13.56 16.53 12.14
C GLU A 29 -12.99 15.12 11.92
N GLU A 30 -13.82 14.10 12.03
CA GLU A 30 -13.37 12.70 11.91
C GLU A 30 -13.17 12.25 10.45
N ASN A 31 -13.78 12.94 9.48
CA ASN A 31 -13.84 12.46 8.09
C ASN A 31 -13.55 13.53 7.03
N LEU A 32 -13.35 14.78 7.44
CA LEU A 32 -13.14 15.88 6.49
C LEU A 32 -11.65 16.11 6.27
N ILE A 33 -11.18 15.83 5.05
CA ILE A 33 -9.78 16.00 4.68
C ILE A 33 -9.39 17.49 4.76
N ASP A 34 -8.28 17.80 5.42
CA ASP A 34 -7.60 19.09 5.26
C ASP A 34 -6.91 19.08 3.89
N GLU A 35 -7.66 19.53 2.87
CA GLU A 35 -7.18 19.52 1.49
C GLU A 35 -5.98 20.44 1.28
N ALA A 36 -5.86 21.54 2.03
CA ALA A 36 -4.73 22.45 1.92
C ALA A 36 -3.44 21.77 2.39
N GLU A 37 -3.48 21.12 3.55
CA GLU A 37 -2.35 20.37 4.08
C GLU A 37 -2.05 19.11 3.25
N ALA A 38 -3.07 18.35 2.83
CA ALA A 38 -2.91 17.21 1.93
C ALA A 38 -2.23 17.62 0.61
N THR A 39 -2.63 18.77 0.03
CA THR A 39 -2.01 19.32 -1.18
C THR A 39 -0.54 19.63 -0.95
N ARG A 40 -0.23 20.30 0.14
CA ARG A 40 1.16 20.64 0.52
C ARG A 40 2.02 19.39 0.66
N MET A 41 1.52 18.38 1.36
CA MET A 41 2.23 17.13 1.63
C MET A 41 2.47 16.30 0.36
N ILE A 42 1.44 16.09 -0.45
CA ILE A 42 1.53 15.26 -1.66
C ILE A 42 2.41 15.95 -2.70
N ARG A 43 2.19 17.25 -2.99
CA ARG A 43 3.00 17.99 -3.95
C ARG A 43 4.46 18.08 -3.52
N TYR A 44 4.72 18.30 -2.24
CA TYR A 44 6.09 18.27 -1.70
C TYR A 44 6.74 16.89 -1.91
N ALA A 45 6.03 15.79 -1.62
CA ALA A 45 6.55 14.45 -1.85
C ALA A 45 6.89 14.20 -3.33
N ILE A 46 6.02 14.64 -4.25
CA ILE A 46 6.25 14.55 -5.70
C ILE A 46 7.48 15.40 -6.11
N ASP A 47 7.61 16.60 -5.58
CA ASP A 47 8.76 17.48 -5.84
C ASP A 47 10.09 16.89 -5.33
N GLN A 48 10.04 16.05 -4.30
CA GLN A 48 11.17 15.28 -3.78
C GLN A 48 11.36 13.92 -4.46
N GLY A 49 10.60 13.61 -5.52
CA GLY A 49 10.80 12.46 -6.39
C GLY A 49 9.89 11.25 -6.13
N VAL A 50 8.87 11.38 -5.27
CA VAL A 50 7.80 10.36 -5.22
C VAL A 50 7.03 10.39 -6.53
N ASN A 51 6.90 9.23 -7.18
CA ASN A 51 6.24 9.11 -8.47
C ASN A 51 5.10 8.07 -8.49
N TYR A 52 4.60 7.64 -7.33
CA TYR A 52 3.46 6.72 -7.20
C TYR A 52 2.49 7.21 -6.13
N ILE A 53 1.25 7.45 -6.52
CA ILE A 53 0.17 7.92 -5.64
C ILE A 53 -0.92 6.86 -5.63
N ASP A 54 -1.28 6.38 -4.44
CA ASP A 54 -2.28 5.32 -4.24
C ASP A 54 -3.52 5.85 -3.52
N THR A 55 -4.68 5.64 -4.11
CA THR A 55 -5.98 5.92 -3.49
C THR A 55 -6.94 4.75 -3.68
N ALA A 56 -8.17 4.87 -3.22
CA ALA A 56 -9.24 3.91 -3.45
C ALA A 56 -10.62 4.54 -3.23
N TRP A 57 -11.63 3.88 -3.81
CA TRP A 57 -13.04 4.27 -3.72
C TRP A 57 -13.54 4.59 -2.30
N PRO A 58 -13.28 3.75 -1.24
CA PRO A 58 -13.83 3.98 0.08
C PRO A 58 -13.04 4.96 0.94
N TYR A 59 -11.81 5.34 0.55
CA TYR A 59 -10.92 6.11 1.39
C TYR A 59 -11.54 7.47 1.75
N HIS A 60 -11.49 7.81 3.04
CA HIS A 60 -12.15 9.01 3.58
C HIS A 60 -13.63 9.10 3.17
N GLN A 61 -14.37 7.99 3.30
CA GLN A 61 -15.78 7.90 2.92
C GLN A 61 -16.05 8.32 1.46
N GLY A 62 -15.10 8.02 0.56
CA GLY A 62 -15.19 8.34 -0.86
C GLY A 62 -14.68 9.73 -1.25
N GLN A 63 -14.11 10.50 -0.32
CA GLN A 63 -13.56 11.83 -0.59
C GLN A 63 -12.11 11.80 -1.11
N SER A 64 -11.36 10.72 -0.89
CA SER A 64 -9.95 10.66 -1.28
C SER A 64 -9.73 10.82 -2.79
N GLU A 65 -10.48 10.10 -3.63
CA GLU A 65 -10.33 10.21 -5.09
C GLU A 65 -10.60 11.63 -5.62
N PRO A 66 -11.71 12.34 -5.26
CA PRO A 66 -11.92 13.72 -5.69
C PRO A 66 -10.84 14.69 -5.21
N VAL A 67 -10.34 14.53 -3.99
CA VAL A 67 -9.26 15.36 -3.44
C VAL A 67 -7.96 15.13 -4.20
N VAL A 68 -7.58 13.85 -4.40
CA VAL A 68 -6.37 13.50 -5.17
C VAL A 68 -6.45 14.06 -6.60
N GLY A 69 -7.61 13.95 -7.27
CA GLY A 69 -7.82 14.52 -8.60
C GLY A 69 -7.57 16.04 -8.65
N ARG A 70 -7.97 16.78 -7.60
CA ARG A 70 -7.69 18.23 -7.51
C ARG A 70 -6.21 18.51 -7.20
N ILE A 71 -5.60 17.73 -6.32
CA ILE A 71 -4.18 17.88 -5.94
C ILE A 71 -3.25 17.68 -7.15
N LEU A 72 -3.59 16.73 -8.02
CA LEU A 72 -2.77 16.38 -9.17
C LEU A 72 -2.95 17.32 -10.38
N LYS A 73 -3.68 18.44 -10.27
CA LYS A 73 -3.70 19.49 -11.29
C LYS A 73 -2.34 20.19 -11.46
N ASP A 74 -2.29 21.13 -12.35
CA ASP A 74 -1.15 22.02 -12.58
C ASP A 74 0.14 21.28 -12.96
N GLY A 75 0.01 20.18 -13.76
CA GLY A 75 1.13 19.39 -14.26
C GLY A 75 1.66 18.34 -13.29
N TYR A 76 1.00 18.10 -12.14
CA TYR A 76 1.40 17.05 -11.22
C TYR A 76 0.96 15.64 -11.65
N ARG A 77 -0.18 15.54 -12.40
CA ARG A 77 -0.69 14.24 -12.89
C ARG A 77 0.32 13.53 -13.79
N GLU A 78 1.00 14.25 -14.64
CA GLU A 78 1.97 13.72 -15.60
C GLU A 78 3.30 13.29 -14.96
N ARG A 79 3.52 13.65 -13.70
CA ARG A 79 4.75 13.34 -12.95
C ARG A 79 4.63 12.08 -12.15
N VAL A 80 3.43 11.48 -12.04
CA VAL A 80 3.17 10.34 -11.18
C VAL A 80 2.40 9.24 -11.89
N ALA A 81 2.65 8.01 -11.48
CA ALA A 81 1.75 6.90 -11.72
C ALA A 81 0.64 6.93 -10.67
N LEU A 82 -0.60 6.97 -11.12
CA LEU A 82 -1.78 7.02 -10.28
C LEU A 82 -2.41 5.64 -10.16
N ALA A 83 -2.63 5.21 -8.91
CA ALA A 83 -3.29 3.94 -8.59
C ALA A 83 -4.64 4.18 -7.90
N THR A 84 -5.66 3.45 -8.34
CA THR A 84 -6.93 3.30 -7.62
C THR A 84 -7.50 1.90 -7.82
N LYS A 85 -8.63 1.59 -7.15
CA LYS A 85 -9.07 0.20 -6.97
C LYS A 85 -10.58 0.04 -7.20
N MET A 86 -10.97 -1.00 -7.95
CA MET A 86 -12.35 -1.41 -8.14
C MET A 86 -12.98 -1.84 -6.80
N PRO A 87 -14.10 -1.27 -6.35
CA PRO A 87 -14.73 -1.64 -5.09
C PRO A 87 -15.43 -3.00 -5.18
N SER A 88 -14.71 -4.09 -4.93
CA SER A 88 -15.14 -5.48 -5.11
C SER A 88 -16.46 -5.82 -4.43
N TRP A 89 -16.72 -5.25 -3.25
CA TRP A 89 -17.93 -5.48 -2.47
C TRP A 89 -19.20 -4.85 -3.09
N LEU A 90 -19.04 -3.84 -3.96
CA LEU A 90 -20.15 -3.14 -4.62
C LEU A 90 -20.50 -3.70 -6.00
N ILE A 91 -19.73 -4.67 -6.51
CA ILE A 91 -19.99 -5.29 -7.80
C ILE A 91 -21.10 -6.33 -7.66
N GLU A 92 -22.19 -6.13 -8.38
CA GLU A 92 -23.37 -7.02 -8.41
C GLU A 92 -23.64 -7.60 -9.81
N LYS A 93 -23.11 -6.97 -10.86
CA LYS A 93 -23.27 -7.36 -12.25
C LYS A 93 -22.11 -6.83 -13.12
N GLU A 94 -21.96 -7.39 -14.34
CA GLU A 94 -20.88 -7.00 -15.27
C GLU A 94 -20.89 -5.49 -15.60
N ALA A 95 -22.05 -4.87 -15.77
CA ALA A 95 -22.15 -3.44 -16.08
C ALA A 95 -21.64 -2.51 -14.98
N ASP A 96 -21.46 -3.00 -13.76
CA ASP A 96 -20.95 -2.20 -12.65
C ASP A 96 -19.45 -1.87 -12.83
N PHE A 97 -18.70 -2.71 -13.55
CA PHE A 97 -17.30 -2.43 -13.84
C PHE A 97 -17.12 -1.09 -14.57
N ASP A 98 -17.84 -0.87 -15.65
CA ASP A 98 -17.78 0.39 -16.39
C ASP A 98 -18.35 1.56 -15.57
N SER A 99 -19.40 1.33 -14.81
CA SER A 99 -20.02 2.36 -13.98
C SER A 99 -19.05 2.89 -12.92
N PHE A 100 -18.41 2.01 -12.14
CA PHE A 100 -17.46 2.41 -11.12
C PHE A 100 -16.19 3.00 -11.74
N PHE A 101 -15.63 2.38 -12.76
CA PHE A 101 -14.41 2.85 -13.40
C PHE A 101 -14.56 4.24 -14.01
N ASN A 102 -15.64 4.49 -14.76
CA ASN A 102 -15.90 5.82 -15.33
C ASN A 102 -16.05 6.87 -14.23
N ARG A 103 -16.74 6.53 -13.13
CA ARG A 103 -16.88 7.43 -11.99
C ARG A 103 -15.57 7.70 -11.26
N GLN A 104 -14.65 6.74 -11.23
CA GLN A 104 -13.31 6.94 -10.68
C GLN A 104 -12.48 7.88 -11.56
N LEU A 105 -12.53 7.73 -12.88
CA LEU A 105 -11.87 8.66 -13.81
C LEU A 105 -12.41 10.11 -13.64
N GLU A 106 -13.73 10.24 -13.48
CA GLU A 106 -14.38 11.53 -13.22
C GLU A 106 -13.90 12.17 -11.91
N ARG A 107 -13.88 11.38 -10.81
CA ARG A 107 -13.41 11.83 -9.49
C ARG A 107 -11.95 12.23 -9.50
N LEU A 108 -11.11 11.42 -10.15
CA LEU A 108 -9.67 11.64 -10.27
C LEU A 108 -9.29 12.66 -11.36
N GLN A 109 -10.27 13.11 -12.14
CA GLN A 109 -10.12 14.11 -13.22
C GLN A 109 -9.01 13.73 -14.22
N THR A 110 -9.01 12.48 -14.65
CA THR A 110 -8.03 11.90 -15.57
C THR A 110 -8.74 10.99 -16.59
N ASP A 111 -8.12 10.74 -17.72
CA ASP A 111 -8.62 9.87 -18.78
C ASP A 111 -8.12 8.42 -18.67
N HIS A 112 -7.13 8.17 -17.83
CA HIS A 112 -6.55 6.85 -17.61
C HIS A 112 -6.04 6.65 -16.18
N ILE A 113 -5.89 5.38 -15.78
CA ILE A 113 -5.25 4.95 -14.53
C ILE A 113 -4.00 4.15 -14.86
N ASP A 114 -2.88 4.50 -14.23
CA ASP A 114 -1.60 3.83 -14.50
C ASP A 114 -1.54 2.43 -13.85
N PHE A 115 -2.10 2.28 -12.63
CA PHE A 115 -2.12 1.03 -11.87
C PHE A 115 -3.51 0.79 -11.29
N TYR A 116 -4.27 -0.11 -11.92
CA TYR A 116 -5.63 -0.40 -11.50
C TYR A 116 -5.73 -1.73 -10.79
N LEU A 117 -6.32 -1.74 -9.58
CA LEU A 117 -6.40 -2.93 -8.75
C LEU A 117 -7.82 -3.45 -8.62
N LEU A 118 -7.98 -4.77 -8.61
CA LEU A 118 -9.16 -5.39 -8.02
C LEU A 118 -8.99 -5.33 -6.50
N HIS A 119 -9.90 -4.60 -5.80
CA HIS A 119 -9.70 -4.22 -4.38
C HIS A 119 -10.01 -5.37 -3.43
N THR A 120 -9.12 -5.59 -2.44
CA THR A 120 -9.35 -6.49 -1.30
C THR A 120 -9.72 -7.90 -1.72
N LEU A 121 -8.99 -8.47 -2.71
CA LEU A 121 -9.29 -9.81 -3.17
C LEU A 121 -9.14 -10.82 -2.04
N ASN A 122 -10.15 -11.65 -1.94
CA ASN A 122 -10.29 -12.84 -1.13
C ASN A 122 -11.01 -13.91 -1.98
N GLN A 123 -11.27 -15.08 -1.41
CA GLN A 123 -11.95 -16.16 -2.12
C GLN A 123 -13.32 -15.73 -2.66
N GLU A 124 -14.13 -15.03 -1.87
CA GLU A 124 -15.49 -14.60 -2.26
C GLU A 124 -15.45 -13.64 -3.46
N TYR A 125 -14.60 -12.59 -3.37
CA TYR A 125 -14.51 -11.60 -4.44
C TYR A 125 -13.85 -12.15 -5.70
N TRP A 126 -12.91 -13.08 -5.55
CA TRP A 126 -12.34 -13.80 -6.69
C TRP A 126 -13.42 -14.56 -7.48
N ASP A 127 -14.20 -15.38 -6.80
CA ASP A 127 -15.27 -16.16 -7.44
C ASP A 127 -16.34 -15.24 -8.07
N LYS A 128 -16.67 -14.12 -7.43
CA LYS A 128 -17.55 -13.07 -7.94
C LYS A 128 -17.02 -12.47 -9.25
N TYR A 129 -15.76 -12.11 -9.30
CA TYR A 129 -15.13 -11.54 -10.49
C TYR A 129 -15.07 -12.52 -11.65
N LEU A 130 -14.78 -13.78 -11.39
CA LEU A 130 -14.85 -14.84 -12.42
C LEU A 130 -16.27 -14.98 -12.97
N LYS A 131 -17.26 -15.00 -12.09
CA LYS A 131 -18.69 -15.09 -12.47
C LYS A 131 -19.10 -13.93 -13.39
N PHE A 132 -18.66 -12.72 -13.12
CA PHE A 132 -18.99 -11.53 -13.91
C PHE A 132 -17.96 -11.22 -15.01
N LYS A 133 -17.01 -12.13 -15.28
CA LYS A 133 -16.04 -12.04 -16.39
C LYS A 133 -15.21 -10.76 -16.37
N VAL A 134 -14.69 -10.37 -15.19
CA VAL A 134 -13.93 -9.14 -14.99
C VAL A 134 -12.76 -9.00 -15.97
N PHE A 135 -12.10 -10.10 -16.32
CA PHE A 135 -10.94 -10.06 -17.21
C PHE A 135 -11.30 -9.66 -18.64
N ASN A 136 -12.48 -10.07 -19.16
CA ASN A 136 -12.95 -9.60 -20.47
C ASN A 136 -13.16 -8.07 -20.47
N TRP A 137 -13.60 -7.51 -19.35
CA TRP A 137 -13.72 -6.07 -19.17
C TRP A 137 -12.34 -5.42 -19.04
N ALA A 138 -11.47 -5.94 -18.18
CA ALA A 138 -10.16 -5.38 -17.92
C ALA A 138 -9.28 -5.36 -19.17
N GLU A 139 -9.28 -6.44 -19.97
CA GLU A 139 -8.52 -6.51 -21.22
C GLU A 139 -8.97 -5.45 -22.24
N ARG A 140 -10.27 -5.16 -22.30
CA ARG A 140 -10.75 -4.02 -23.13
C ARG A 140 -10.20 -2.70 -22.63
N GLN A 141 -10.21 -2.43 -21.31
CA GLN A 141 -9.67 -1.18 -20.77
C GLN A 141 -8.15 -1.04 -20.97
N LEU A 142 -7.43 -2.18 -20.90
CA LEU A 142 -5.99 -2.24 -21.22
C LEU A 142 -5.74 -1.95 -22.71
N ALA A 143 -6.49 -2.58 -23.60
CA ALA A 143 -6.38 -2.37 -25.06
C ALA A 143 -6.70 -0.93 -25.46
N ASP A 144 -7.66 -0.30 -24.79
CA ASP A 144 -8.04 1.11 -24.99
C ASP A 144 -7.07 2.10 -24.33
N GLY A 145 -6.08 1.62 -23.56
CA GLY A 145 -5.10 2.45 -22.84
C GLY A 145 -5.67 3.21 -21.64
N ARG A 146 -6.91 2.90 -21.24
CA ARG A 146 -7.56 3.53 -20.07
C ARG A 146 -7.06 2.94 -18.73
N ILE A 147 -6.59 1.70 -18.74
CA ILE A 147 -5.77 1.07 -17.69
C ILE A 147 -4.43 0.75 -18.33
N ARG A 148 -3.33 1.07 -17.65
CA ARG A 148 -1.98 0.73 -18.14
C ARG A 148 -1.44 -0.56 -17.57
N ASN A 149 -1.72 -0.82 -16.28
CA ASN A 149 -1.30 -2.02 -15.57
C ASN A 149 -2.46 -2.52 -14.70
N LEU A 150 -2.73 -3.82 -14.77
CA LEU A 150 -3.78 -4.48 -14.00
C LEU A 150 -3.16 -5.28 -12.85
N GLY A 151 -3.70 -5.10 -11.65
CA GLY A 151 -3.27 -5.83 -10.47
C GLY A 151 -4.39 -6.07 -9.48
N PHE A 152 -4.02 -6.50 -8.30
CA PHE A 152 -4.98 -6.71 -7.20
C PHE A 152 -4.38 -6.36 -5.85
N SER A 153 -5.20 -5.94 -4.89
CA SER A 153 -4.85 -5.92 -3.48
C SER A 153 -5.47 -7.12 -2.78
N PHE A 154 -4.77 -7.66 -1.80
CA PHE A 154 -5.06 -8.99 -1.25
C PHE A 154 -5.23 -8.99 0.27
N HIS A 155 -6.29 -9.71 0.74
CA HIS A 155 -6.60 -9.87 2.16
C HIS A 155 -7.25 -11.24 2.44
N ASP A 156 -6.50 -12.33 2.27
CA ASP A 156 -6.91 -13.69 2.60
C ASP A 156 -5.69 -14.53 2.97
N ASP A 157 -5.82 -15.84 3.07
CA ASP A 157 -4.69 -16.74 3.31
C ASP A 157 -3.83 -16.98 2.06
N PHE A 158 -2.68 -17.64 2.26
CA PHE A 158 -1.72 -17.87 1.17
C PHE A 158 -2.29 -18.77 0.06
N GLU A 159 -3.11 -19.75 0.39
CA GLU A 159 -3.70 -20.70 -0.56
C GLU A 159 -4.64 -19.97 -1.54
N VAL A 160 -5.38 -18.99 -1.04
CA VAL A 160 -6.21 -18.12 -1.88
C VAL A 160 -5.33 -17.16 -2.71
N PHE A 161 -4.24 -16.63 -2.13
CA PHE A 161 -3.28 -15.82 -2.88
C PHE A 161 -2.71 -16.58 -4.09
N GLU A 162 -2.22 -17.80 -3.87
CA GLU A 162 -1.70 -18.67 -4.93
C GLU A 162 -2.74 -18.91 -6.03
N ARG A 163 -4.00 -19.20 -5.64
CA ARG A 163 -5.11 -19.42 -6.56
C ARG A 163 -5.41 -18.18 -7.41
N ILE A 164 -5.43 -17.00 -6.83
CA ILE A 164 -5.65 -15.73 -7.55
C ILE A 164 -4.49 -15.47 -8.51
N LEU A 165 -3.27 -15.59 -8.01
CA LEU A 165 -2.06 -15.32 -8.78
C LEU A 165 -1.91 -16.26 -9.98
N THR A 166 -2.31 -17.52 -9.84
CA THR A 166 -2.25 -18.52 -10.91
C THR A 166 -3.51 -18.58 -11.78
N GLY A 167 -4.58 -17.94 -11.35
CA GLY A 167 -5.88 -17.97 -12.03
C GLY A 167 -6.03 -16.99 -13.19
N TYR A 168 -5.04 -16.10 -13.37
CA TYR A 168 -4.96 -15.18 -14.51
C TYR A 168 -3.48 -14.90 -14.84
N ASP A 169 -3.09 -15.07 -16.10
CA ASP A 169 -1.69 -15.04 -16.51
C ASP A 169 -1.15 -13.63 -16.81
N HIS A 170 -2.03 -12.62 -16.89
CA HIS A 170 -1.66 -11.24 -17.29
C HIS A 170 -1.72 -10.24 -16.13
N TRP A 171 -1.45 -10.68 -14.89
CA TRP A 171 -1.22 -9.77 -13.80
C TRP A 171 0.10 -9.02 -13.97
N ASP A 172 0.08 -7.68 -13.88
CA ASP A 172 1.27 -6.85 -13.93
C ASP A 172 1.88 -6.65 -12.53
N PHE A 173 1.02 -6.57 -11.50
CA PHE A 173 1.46 -6.29 -10.13
C PHE A 173 0.45 -6.79 -9.08
N CYS A 174 0.87 -6.83 -7.83
CA CYS A 174 -0.02 -7.05 -6.70
C CYS A 174 0.35 -6.15 -5.53
N GLN A 175 -0.63 -5.93 -4.64
CA GLN A 175 -0.47 -5.17 -3.41
C GLN A 175 -0.80 -6.08 -2.23
N ILE A 176 0.18 -6.31 -1.35
CA ILE A 176 0.08 -7.22 -0.21
C ILE A 176 0.41 -6.53 1.10
N GLN A 177 -0.20 -6.97 2.18
CA GLN A 177 0.21 -6.60 3.52
C GLN A 177 1.51 -7.32 3.87
N TYR A 178 2.54 -6.56 4.23
CA TYR A 178 3.81 -7.15 4.66
C TYR A 178 4.61 -6.17 5.53
N ASN A 179 5.14 -6.66 6.64
CA ASN A 179 6.03 -5.93 7.55
C ASN A 179 6.84 -6.93 8.37
N TYR A 180 7.86 -6.46 9.11
CA TYR A 180 8.74 -7.35 9.84
C TYR A 180 8.06 -8.14 10.98
N MET A 181 6.84 -7.78 11.39
CA MET A 181 6.04 -8.54 12.36
C MET A 181 5.22 -9.63 11.70
N ASP A 182 4.59 -9.33 10.58
CA ASP A 182 3.57 -10.15 9.92
C ASP A 182 4.15 -10.85 8.68
N VAL A 183 5.32 -11.51 8.83
CA VAL A 183 6.03 -12.15 7.70
C VAL A 183 5.36 -13.42 7.18
N ASP A 184 4.51 -14.05 7.99
CA ASP A 184 3.79 -15.27 7.64
C ASP A 184 2.27 -15.04 7.59
N PHE A 185 1.81 -13.79 7.61
CA PHE A 185 0.40 -13.42 7.62
C PHE A 185 -0.10 -13.12 6.21
N GLN A 186 -1.30 -13.59 5.86
CA GLN A 186 -1.91 -13.47 4.54
C GLN A 186 -0.97 -14.04 3.43
N ALA A 187 -0.66 -13.28 2.39
CA ALA A 187 0.31 -13.68 1.36
C ALA A 187 1.70 -13.94 1.96
N GLY A 188 2.10 -13.11 2.93
CA GLY A 188 3.37 -13.22 3.65
C GLY A 188 4.60 -13.23 2.74
N GLN A 189 5.72 -13.71 3.29
CA GLN A 189 6.98 -13.84 2.53
C GLN A 189 6.86 -14.84 1.37
N ARG A 190 6.04 -15.88 1.52
CA ARG A 190 5.80 -16.87 0.46
C ARG A 190 5.15 -16.21 -0.75
N GLY A 191 4.09 -15.42 -0.53
CA GLY A 191 3.39 -14.70 -1.58
C GLY A 191 4.25 -13.61 -2.22
N LEU A 192 5.03 -12.87 -1.42
CA LEU A 192 6.00 -11.88 -1.92
C LEU A 192 6.95 -12.52 -2.96
N LYS A 193 7.60 -13.62 -2.60
CA LYS A 193 8.52 -14.32 -3.49
C LYS A 193 7.82 -14.89 -4.70
N MET A 194 6.67 -15.55 -4.51
CA MET A 194 5.92 -16.16 -5.60
C MET A 194 5.46 -15.13 -6.64
N ALA A 195 5.04 -13.94 -6.22
CA ALA A 195 4.69 -12.86 -7.13
C ALA A 195 5.91 -12.32 -7.89
N ALA A 196 7.02 -12.07 -7.20
CA ALA A 196 8.26 -11.60 -7.81
C ALA A 196 8.84 -12.61 -8.81
N ASP A 197 8.84 -13.91 -8.48
CA ASP A 197 9.32 -15.00 -9.36
C ASP A 197 8.48 -15.10 -10.65
N ARG A 198 7.24 -14.63 -10.64
CA ARG A 198 6.37 -14.54 -11.82
C ARG A 198 6.53 -13.22 -12.58
N GLY A 199 7.42 -12.35 -12.13
CA GLY A 199 7.69 -11.05 -12.75
C GLY A 199 6.66 -9.97 -12.43
N LEU A 200 5.85 -10.12 -11.38
CA LEU A 200 4.94 -9.07 -10.93
C LEU A 200 5.69 -7.99 -10.16
N GLY A 201 5.25 -6.75 -10.33
CA GLY A 201 5.60 -5.69 -9.39
C GLY A 201 4.91 -5.91 -8.05
N VAL A 202 5.65 -5.84 -6.93
CA VAL A 202 5.03 -6.01 -5.60
C VAL A 202 5.01 -4.69 -4.84
N VAL A 203 3.79 -4.28 -4.50
CA VAL A 203 3.50 -3.11 -3.65
C VAL A 203 3.24 -3.60 -2.22
N ILE A 204 3.93 -3.01 -1.26
CA ILE A 204 3.71 -3.31 0.16
C ILE A 204 2.77 -2.28 0.77
N MET A 205 1.66 -2.76 1.34
CA MET A 205 0.78 -1.99 2.22
C MET A 205 0.96 -2.42 3.69
N GLU A 206 0.51 -1.59 4.63
CA GLU A 206 0.68 -1.80 6.07
C GLU A 206 2.14 -2.02 6.53
N PRO A 207 3.11 -1.28 5.97
CA PRO A 207 4.53 -1.45 6.30
C PRO A 207 4.82 -1.15 7.77
N LEU A 208 3.99 -0.30 8.40
CA LEU A 208 4.13 0.16 9.77
C LEU A 208 3.02 -0.37 10.69
N LYS A 209 2.23 -1.37 10.24
CA LYS A 209 1.17 -2.03 11.02
C LYS A 209 0.22 -1.00 11.67
N GLY A 210 -0.43 -0.16 10.83
CA GLY A 210 -1.30 0.91 11.31
C GLY A 210 -0.62 1.96 12.18
N GLY A 211 0.70 2.11 12.06
CA GLY A 211 1.51 3.04 12.87
C GLY A 211 2.07 2.43 14.16
N GLN A 212 1.71 1.18 14.51
CA GLN A 212 2.24 0.53 15.73
C GLN A 212 3.77 0.42 15.70
N LEU A 213 4.35 0.11 14.54
CA LEU A 213 5.79 -0.03 14.36
C LEU A 213 6.52 1.31 14.21
N ALA A 214 5.79 2.43 14.17
CA ALA A 214 6.32 3.77 14.00
C ALA A 214 6.31 4.61 15.30
N LYS A 215 5.84 4.05 16.42
CA LYS A 215 5.80 4.78 17.69
C LYS A 215 7.20 5.24 18.09
N GLU A 216 7.38 6.52 18.37
CA GLU A 216 8.67 7.10 18.80
C GLU A 216 9.20 6.43 20.07
N THR A 217 8.29 6.02 20.95
CA THR A 217 8.61 5.24 22.14
C THR A 217 7.91 3.89 22.03
N PRO A 218 8.55 2.88 21.42
CA PRO A 218 8.03 1.53 21.41
C PRO A 218 8.05 0.91 22.83
N PRO A 219 7.38 -0.22 23.07
CA PRO A 219 7.46 -0.93 24.36
C PRO A 219 8.90 -1.15 24.83
N ALA A 220 9.13 -1.07 26.13
CA ALA A 220 10.49 -1.10 26.71
C ALA A 220 11.38 -2.27 26.20
N PRO A 221 10.88 -3.53 26.05
CA PRO A 221 11.69 -4.62 25.49
C PRO A 221 12.14 -4.37 24.05
N VAL A 222 11.28 -3.75 23.22
CA VAL A 222 11.57 -3.41 21.81
C VAL A 222 12.56 -2.25 21.75
N LYS A 223 12.32 -1.22 22.58
CA LYS A 223 13.25 -0.09 22.69
C LYS A 223 14.66 -0.53 23.06
N ALA A 224 14.79 -1.42 24.04
CA ALA A 224 16.08 -1.96 24.46
C ALA A 224 16.82 -2.73 23.35
N VAL A 225 16.11 -3.26 22.35
CA VAL A 225 16.74 -3.86 21.16
C VAL A 225 17.29 -2.75 20.26
N PHE A 226 16.48 -1.77 19.90
CA PHE A 226 16.92 -0.68 19.02
C PHE A 226 18.01 0.20 19.62
N ASP A 227 18.01 0.41 20.94
CA ASP A 227 19.06 1.19 21.65
C ASP A 227 20.46 0.55 21.53
N ARG A 228 20.58 -0.72 21.11
CA ARG A 228 21.87 -1.41 20.89
C ARG A 228 22.40 -1.23 19.47
N ALA A 229 21.60 -0.62 18.59
CA ALA A 229 22.00 -0.43 17.20
C ALA A 229 23.13 0.59 17.09
N GLU A 230 24.06 0.38 16.17
CA GLU A 230 25.12 1.33 15.84
C GLU A 230 24.60 2.55 15.08
N VAL A 231 23.42 2.44 14.47
CA VAL A 231 22.77 3.52 13.71
C VAL A 231 21.57 4.04 14.49
N ASP A 232 21.44 5.35 14.56
CA ASP A 232 20.34 6.03 15.25
C ASP A 232 19.14 6.21 14.31
N TRP A 233 18.49 5.09 14.01
CA TRP A 233 17.25 5.08 13.20
C TRP A 233 16.03 5.04 14.10
N LYS A 234 15.01 5.82 13.73
CA LYS A 234 13.71 5.74 14.36
C LYS A 234 13.03 4.38 14.07
N PRO A 235 12.08 3.93 14.91
CA PRO A 235 11.35 2.67 14.68
C PRO A 235 10.72 2.58 13.28
N ALA A 236 10.13 3.66 12.78
CA ALA A 236 9.59 3.72 11.42
C ALA A 236 10.66 3.47 10.35
N GLU A 237 11.84 4.07 10.50
CA GLU A 237 12.95 3.88 9.55
C GLU A 237 13.45 2.43 9.56
N TRP A 238 13.59 1.80 10.72
CA TRP A 238 13.92 0.37 10.82
C TRP A 238 12.93 -0.51 10.06
N ALA A 239 11.63 -0.25 10.21
CA ALA A 239 10.60 -1.02 9.52
C ALA A 239 10.64 -0.83 8.00
N LEU A 240 10.83 0.40 7.53
CA LEU A 240 10.90 0.72 6.11
C LEU A 240 12.20 0.18 5.47
N GLN A 241 13.35 0.34 6.12
CA GLN A 241 14.63 -0.18 5.63
C GLN A 241 14.64 -1.71 5.57
N TRP A 242 13.97 -2.39 6.53
CA TRP A 242 13.80 -3.84 6.49
C TRP A 242 13.04 -4.31 5.23
N LEU A 243 12.02 -3.58 4.82
CA LEU A 243 11.28 -3.87 3.58
C LEU A 243 12.15 -3.60 2.35
N TRP A 244 12.79 -2.44 2.30
CA TRP A 244 13.62 -2.05 1.16
C TRP A 244 14.89 -2.88 0.99
N ASN A 245 15.31 -3.58 2.03
CA ASN A 245 16.44 -4.53 1.97
C ASN A 245 16.15 -5.74 1.07
N GLN A 246 14.87 -6.05 0.78
CA GLN A 246 14.43 -7.22 0.03
C GLN A 246 14.30 -6.88 -1.46
N PRO A 247 14.91 -7.68 -2.37
CA PRO A 247 14.86 -7.40 -3.81
C PRO A 247 13.46 -7.53 -4.41
N GLU A 248 12.61 -8.36 -3.82
CA GLU A 248 11.24 -8.61 -4.28
C GLU A 248 10.28 -7.44 -3.99
N VAL A 249 10.64 -6.55 -3.07
CA VAL A 249 9.83 -5.38 -2.73
C VAL A 249 10.06 -4.27 -3.75
N GLY A 250 9.09 -4.03 -4.60
CA GLY A 250 9.18 -2.99 -5.64
C GLY A 250 8.84 -1.60 -5.12
N LEU A 251 7.84 -1.50 -4.23
CA LEU A 251 7.32 -0.23 -3.73
C LEU A 251 6.75 -0.42 -2.33
N VAL A 252 6.99 0.54 -1.44
CA VAL A 252 6.39 0.59 -0.10
C VAL A 252 5.44 1.79 0.00
N LEU A 253 4.16 1.53 0.26
CA LEU A 253 3.16 2.58 0.49
C LEU A 253 3.19 3.02 1.94
N SER A 254 3.29 4.31 2.18
CA SER A 254 3.10 4.91 3.49
C SER A 254 1.90 5.85 3.50
N GLY A 255 0.98 5.63 4.44
CA GLY A 255 -0.05 6.59 4.79
C GLY A 255 0.53 7.62 5.77
N MET A 256 0.60 8.87 5.34
CA MET A 256 1.19 9.97 6.10
C MET A 256 0.13 11.03 6.36
N SER A 257 -0.06 11.40 7.62
CA SER A 257 -1.07 12.37 8.07
C SER A 257 -0.47 13.68 8.58
N ALA A 258 0.86 13.81 8.56
CA ALA A 258 1.58 15.00 8.96
C ALA A 258 2.82 15.21 8.10
N MET A 259 3.16 16.48 7.83
CA MET A 259 4.33 16.84 7.00
C MET A 259 5.64 16.26 7.50
N ARG A 260 5.85 16.23 8.83
CA ARG A 260 7.03 15.61 9.43
C ARG A 260 7.21 14.14 9.01
N GLN A 261 6.11 13.36 8.91
CA GLN A 261 6.19 11.97 8.47
C GLN A 261 6.62 11.88 6.99
N VAL A 262 6.16 12.82 6.15
CA VAL A 262 6.59 12.90 4.75
C VAL A 262 8.09 13.16 4.68
N GLU A 263 8.58 14.16 5.39
CA GLU A 263 10.01 14.54 5.42
C GLU A 263 10.90 13.39 5.92
N GLU A 264 10.53 12.76 7.03
CA GLU A 264 11.26 11.65 7.62
C GLU A 264 11.29 10.42 6.70
N ASN A 265 10.15 10.07 6.08
CA ASN A 265 10.05 8.93 5.17
C ASN A 265 10.81 9.18 3.85
N LEU A 266 10.84 10.42 3.35
CA LEU A 266 11.63 10.79 2.18
C LEU A 266 13.14 10.66 2.46
N ILE A 267 13.60 11.08 3.64
CA ILE A 267 14.99 10.90 4.08
C ILE A 267 15.32 9.41 4.15
N SER A 268 14.47 8.61 4.78
CA SER A 268 14.63 7.15 4.86
C SER A 268 14.68 6.50 3.47
N ALA A 269 13.77 6.88 2.57
CA ALA A 269 13.71 6.36 1.21
C ALA A 269 14.96 6.71 0.37
N SER A 270 15.57 7.87 0.61
CA SER A 270 16.81 8.27 -0.10
C SER A 270 18.03 7.45 0.29
N ARG A 271 17.95 6.70 1.39
CA ARG A 271 18.99 5.80 1.91
C ARG A 271 18.67 4.32 1.66
N SER A 272 17.52 4.04 1.02
CA SER A 272 17.06 2.67 0.81
C SER A 272 17.97 1.91 -0.15
N GLY A 273 18.14 0.61 0.08
CA GLY A 273 18.95 -0.23 -0.80
C GLY A 273 18.64 -1.71 -0.64
N VAL A 274 18.69 -2.46 -1.75
CA VAL A 274 18.59 -3.92 -1.73
C VAL A 274 19.87 -4.49 -1.13
N GLY A 275 19.73 -5.46 -0.19
CA GLY A 275 20.86 -6.08 0.47
C GLY A 275 21.68 -5.13 1.36
N SER A 276 21.07 -4.02 1.79
CA SER A 276 21.73 -3.00 2.62
C SER A 276 21.97 -3.44 4.07
N PHE A 277 21.21 -4.44 4.55
CA PHE A 277 21.36 -4.99 5.90
C PHE A 277 22.51 -5.99 5.96
N GLY A 278 23.46 -5.72 6.84
CA GLY A 278 24.45 -6.70 7.24
C GLY A 278 23.90 -7.69 8.28
N PRO A 279 24.70 -8.68 8.70
CA PRO A 279 24.28 -9.69 9.70
C PRO A 279 23.84 -9.10 11.04
N ALA A 280 24.40 -7.94 11.43
CA ALA A 280 24.06 -7.26 12.68
C ALA A 280 22.63 -6.68 12.64
N GLN A 281 22.28 -5.95 11.56
CA GLN A 281 20.95 -5.39 11.37
C GLN A 281 19.90 -6.49 11.22
N THR A 282 20.18 -7.54 10.45
CA THR A 282 19.27 -8.68 10.29
C THR A 282 18.94 -9.31 11.64
N ARG A 283 19.94 -9.60 12.46
CA ARG A 283 19.77 -10.18 13.80
C ARG A 283 18.98 -9.23 14.73
N LEU A 284 19.28 -7.95 14.68
CA LEU A 284 18.58 -6.93 15.47
C LEU A 284 17.09 -6.88 15.13
N MET A 285 16.71 -7.00 13.86
CA MET A 285 15.31 -7.05 13.45
C MET A 285 14.60 -8.33 13.89
N GLU A 286 15.30 -9.48 13.89
CA GLU A 286 14.77 -10.73 14.44
C GLU A 286 14.51 -10.63 15.96
N GLU A 287 15.44 -10.02 16.70
CA GLU A 287 15.29 -9.76 18.14
C GLU A 287 14.17 -8.75 18.42
N ALA A 288 14.04 -7.69 17.63
CA ALA A 288 12.94 -6.73 17.75
C ALA A 288 11.59 -7.40 17.49
N ARG A 289 11.49 -8.26 16.47
CA ARG A 289 10.29 -9.08 16.21
C ARG A 289 9.94 -9.99 17.39
N ALA A 290 10.93 -10.66 17.96
CA ALA A 290 10.73 -11.51 19.14
C ALA A 290 10.25 -10.70 20.36
N ALA A 291 10.85 -9.53 20.61
CA ALA A 291 10.46 -8.63 21.69
C ALA A 291 9.01 -8.12 21.53
N TRP A 292 8.61 -7.75 20.30
CA TRP A 292 7.21 -7.38 20.01
C TRP A 292 6.22 -8.50 20.28
N LYS A 293 6.52 -9.73 19.84
CA LYS A 293 5.66 -10.90 20.09
C LYS A 293 5.44 -11.14 21.60
N GLY A 294 6.40 -10.78 22.42
CA GLY A 294 6.29 -10.89 23.88
C GLY A 294 5.37 -9.86 24.54
N VAL A 295 5.09 -8.73 23.88
CA VAL A 295 4.32 -7.62 24.47
C VAL A 295 2.99 -7.31 23.74
N ALA A 296 2.77 -7.87 22.56
CA ALA A 296 1.57 -7.68 21.77
C ALA A 296 0.90 -9.03 21.46
N PRO A 297 0.13 -9.60 22.41
CA PRO A 297 -0.47 -10.92 22.26
C PRO A 297 -1.58 -10.98 21.18
N VAL A 298 -2.13 -9.84 20.75
CA VAL A 298 -3.17 -9.76 19.72
C VAL A 298 -2.58 -9.19 18.43
N ALA A 299 -2.76 -9.91 17.33
CA ALA A 299 -2.29 -9.51 16.00
C ALA A 299 -3.26 -8.51 15.36
N CYS A 300 -3.44 -7.33 15.95
CA CYS A 300 -4.22 -6.25 15.34
C CYS A 300 -3.35 -5.43 14.38
N THR A 301 -3.87 -5.14 13.17
CA THR A 301 -3.20 -4.30 12.16
C THR A 301 -3.67 -2.84 12.18
N HIS A 302 -4.67 -2.50 13.00
CA HIS A 302 -5.35 -1.19 13.00
C HIS A 302 -5.88 -0.78 11.61
N CYS A 303 -6.29 -1.74 10.78
CA CYS A 303 -6.90 -1.45 9.49
C CYS A 303 -8.36 -0.97 9.62
N GLU A 304 -8.96 -1.08 10.80
CA GLU A 304 -10.34 -0.66 11.13
C GLU A 304 -11.45 -1.38 10.36
N TYR A 305 -11.14 -2.37 9.53
CA TYR A 305 -12.16 -3.15 8.81
C TYR A 305 -13.11 -3.96 9.71
N CYS A 306 -12.74 -4.15 10.98
CA CYS A 306 -13.59 -4.78 12.00
C CYS A 306 -14.48 -3.77 12.77
N LEU A 307 -14.46 -2.50 12.42
CA LEU A 307 -15.25 -1.46 13.05
C LEU A 307 -16.44 -1.01 12.15
N PRO A 308 -17.64 -0.80 12.73
CA PRO A 308 -18.02 -1.18 14.09
C PRO A 308 -18.09 -2.71 14.23
N CYS A 309 -17.66 -3.22 15.38
CA CYS A 309 -17.69 -4.67 15.63
C CYS A 309 -19.14 -5.17 15.64
N PRO A 310 -19.53 -6.17 14.82
CA PRO A 310 -20.89 -6.69 14.78
C PRO A 310 -21.33 -7.37 16.08
N ASN A 311 -20.38 -7.69 16.95
CA ASN A 311 -20.63 -8.26 18.28
C ASN A 311 -20.39 -7.26 19.43
N GLU A 312 -20.38 -5.96 19.13
CA GLU A 312 -20.23 -4.87 20.10
C GLU A 312 -18.96 -4.96 20.97
N VAL A 313 -17.92 -5.61 20.49
CA VAL A 313 -16.62 -5.67 21.19
C VAL A 313 -15.94 -4.31 20.99
N LEU A 314 -15.49 -3.72 22.11
CA LEU A 314 -14.62 -2.54 22.07
C LEU A 314 -13.23 -2.98 21.56
N ILE A 315 -12.99 -2.71 20.30
CA ILE A 315 -11.70 -2.98 19.66
C ILE A 315 -10.82 -1.74 19.86
N PRO A 316 -9.66 -1.88 20.53
CA PRO A 316 -8.78 -0.75 20.85
C PRO A 316 -8.13 -0.11 19.62
#